data_404b55971c9f7f0299400241241b43c9
#
_entry.id   404b55971c9f7f0299400241241b43c9
#
_cell.length_a   1.000
_cell.length_b   1.000
_cell.length_c   1.000
_cell.angle_alpha   90.00
_cell.angle_beta   90.00
_cell.angle_gamma   90.00
#
_symmetry.space_group_name_H-M   'P 1'
#
loop_
_entity.id
_entity.type
_entity.pdbx_description
1 polymer ?
#
loop_
_entity_poly.entity_id
_entity_poly.type
_entity_poly.pdbx_seq_one_letter_code
_entity_poly.pdbx_strand_id
1 'polypeptide(L)'
;MKHFYFFLLSALVCLSLSAQSKVSGDSLAADFHYLVKQLEATHPDPYTGFGGKVFFHKQAFDLENELRRKPHTLQECWDKSMAFLSFIQVGHTYLFSLAPKQRQEQSYLPVGFRCIPDGLIVQSLPAAHQDLLGSLLTGINGKSMDELLVRTASLFACENLYNRYSVFCRNVARKQFMQQLLPDLEDTVCFNLRTPDGKEMSLEQHFMDNEDLRKTEKASLPSWEGCPEEQMAYRFIDKKKEVMMFKVNSIMARDNFEYMYKYMKGDLFRQMEFYYLNALRKEMPA
;
A
#
# COMPACT_ATOMS: atom_id res chain seq x y z
N MET A 1 49.05 14.94 12.03
CA MET A 1 48.86 13.66 11.32
C MET A 1 47.94 12.70 12.05
N LYS A 2 48.04 12.47 13.39
CA LYS A 2 47.14 11.53 14.12
C LYS A 2 45.65 11.88 14.06
N HIS A 3 45.27 13.17 14.05
CA HIS A 3 43.86 13.60 13.96
C HIS A 3 43.28 13.44 12.56
N PHE A 4 44.07 13.45 11.50
CA PHE A 4 43.64 13.24 10.13
C PHE A 4 43.26 11.78 9.87
N TYR A 5 43.97 10.82 10.42
CA TYR A 5 43.63 9.40 10.31
C TYR A 5 42.39 9.03 11.10
N PHE A 6 42.14 9.70 12.23
CA PHE A 6 40.90 9.46 13.03
C PHE A 6 39.65 9.96 12.30
N PHE A 7 39.77 11.09 11.58
CA PHE A 7 38.69 11.64 10.77
C PHE A 7 38.38 10.77 9.52
N LEU A 8 39.44 10.23 8.88
CA LEU A 8 39.29 9.32 7.75
C LEU A 8 38.64 7.97 8.19
N LEU A 9 39.04 7.45 9.35
CA LEU A 9 38.49 6.21 9.89
C LEU A 9 37.01 6.37 10.30
N SER A 10 36.64 7.50 10.91
CA SER A 10 35.25 7.79 11.24
C SER A 10 34.37 8.01 10.01
N ALA A 11 34.87 8.63 8.95
CA ALA A 11 34.19 8.77 7.68
C ALA A 11 33.97 7.42 6.97
N LEU A 12 34.96 6.52 7.02
CA LEU A 12 34.80 5.15 6.49
C LEU A 12 33.81 4.31 7.26
N VAL A 13 33.71 4.47 8.59
CA VAL A 13 32.71 3.76 9.42
C VAL A 13 31.30 4.31 9.16
N CYS A 14 31.13 5.61 8.93
CA CYS A 14 29.83 6.19 8.58
C CYS A 14 29.30 5.74 7.21
N LEU A 15 30.20 5.46 6.24
CA LEU A 15 29.81 4.96 4.92
C LEU A 15 29.37 3.49 4.91
N SER A 16 29.73 2.72 5.94
CA SER A 16 29.35 1.30 6.04
C SER A 16 28.00 1.05 6.75
N LEU A 17 27.37 2.06 7.33
CA LEU A 17 26.16 1.91 8.14
C LEU A 17 24.84 1.97 7.35
N SER A 18 24.86 2.27 6.04
CA SER A 18 23.66 2.39 5.21
C SER A 18 23.51 1.33 4.12
N ALA A 19 24.41 0.36 4.00
CA ALA A 19 24.28 -0.69 2.99
C ALA A 19 23.27 -1.75 3.46
N GLN A 20 22.07 -1.76 2.92
CA GLN A 20 21.18 -2.91 3.05
C GLN A 20 21.93 -4.18 2.65
N SER A 21 21.92 -5.21 3.51
CA SER A 21 22.58 -6.48 3.24
C SER A 21 22.03 -7.11 1.97
N LYS A 22 22.91 -7.39 1.01
CA LYS A 22 22.52 -8.11 -0.22
C LYS A 22 22.54 -9.61 0.03
N VAL A 23 21.56 -10.29 -0.54
CA VAL A 23 21.42 -11.74 -0.54
C VAL A 23 21.93 -12.27 -1.88
N SER A 24 22.47 -13.51 -1.90
CA SER A 24 22.97 -14.11 -3.13
C SER A 24 21.87 -14.23 -4.18
N GLY A 25 22.21 -14.00 -5.45
CA GLY A 25 21.27 -14.13 -6.54
C GLY A 25 20.66 -15.52 -6.67
N ASP A 26 21.47 -16.57 -6.40
CA ASP A 26 21.00 -17.97 -6.45
C ASP A 26 19.92 -18.24 -5.37
N SER A 27 20.08 -17.73 -4.14
CA SER A 27 19.08 -17.88 -3.09
C SER A 27 17.77 -17.17 -3.45
N LEU A 28 17.85 -15.92 -3.94
CA LEU A 28 16.66 -15.16 -4.33
C LEU A 28 15.96 -15.75 -5.55
N ALA A 29 16.71 -16.29 -6.51
CA ALA A 29 16.16 -17.00 -7.65
C ALA A 29 15.45 -18.28 -7.21
N ALA A 30 16.00 -19.02 -6.23
CA ALA A 30 15.36 -20.21 -5.66
C ALA A 30 14.05 -19.87 -4.92
N ASP A 31 14.03 -18.77 -4.14
CA ASP A 31 12.82 -18.29 -3.45
C ASP A 31 11.75 -17.87 -4.46
N PHE A 32 12.14 -17.17 -5.52
CA PHE A 32 11.21 -16.76 -6.58
C PHE A 32 10.69 -17.99 -7.36
N HIS A 33 11.53 -18.96 -7.67
CA HIS A 33 11.10 -20.22 -8.27
C HIS A 33 10.06 -20.96 -7.39
N TYR A 34 10.28 -20.96 -6.08
CA TYR A 34 9.30 -21.52 -5.14
C TYR A 34 7.98 -20.74 -5.17
N LEU A 35 8.00 -19.39 -5.22
CA LEU A 35 6.81 -18.57 -5.40
C LEU A 35 6.02 -18.96 -6.65
N VAL A 36 6.70 -19.12 -7.80
CA VAL A 36 6.06 -19.53 -9.07
C VAL A 36 5.37 -20.87 -8.92
N LYS A 37 6.03 -21.87 -8.31
CA LYS A 37 5.43 -23.18 -8.04
C LYS A 37 4.21 -23.09 -7.12
N GLN A 38 4.25 -22.26 -6.08
CA GLN A 38 3.10 -22.10 -5.20
C GLN A 38 1.93 -21.42 -5.92
N LEU A 39 2.18 -20.45 -6.78
CA LEU A 39 1.13 -19.86 -7.62
C LEU A 39 0.46 -20.89 -8.51
N GLU A 40 1.22 -21.74 -9.20
CA GLU A 40 0.66 -22.80 -10.05
C GLU A 40 -0.11 -23.86 -9.25
N ALA A 41 0.28 -24.11 -8.00
CA ALA A 41 -0.38 -25.10 -7.14
C ALA A 41 -1.66 -24.57 -6.47
N THR A 42 -1.77 -23.28 -6.24
CA THR A 42 -2.83 -22.71 -5.37
C THR A 42 -3.72 -21.69 -6.03
N HIS A 43 -3.22 -20.95 -7.04
CA HIS A 43 -4.00 -19.92 -7.71
C HIS A 43 -4.91 -20.55 -8.79
N PRO A 44 -6.20 -20.22 -8.83
CA PRO A 44 -7.14 -20.82 -9.79
C PRO A 44 -6.75 -20.61 -11.26
N ASP A 45 -6.24 -19.43 -11.59
CA ASP A 45 -5.75 -19.08 -12.92
C ASP A 45 -4.57 -18.09 -12.84
N PRO A 46 -3.33 -18.57 -12.75
CA PRO A 46 -2.16 -17.70 -12.73
C PRO A 46 -1.72 -17.22 -14.11
N TYR A 47 -2.36 -17.65 -15.21
CA TYR A 47 -1.85 -17.54 -16.57
C TYR A 47 -2.51 -16.48 -17.42
N THR A 48 -3.83 -16.28 -17.29
CA THR A 48 -4.62 -15.45 -18.22
C THR A 48 -4.12 -14.03 -18.29
N GLY A 49 -3.76 -13.41 -17.18
CA GLY A 49 -3.21 -12.04 -17.16
C GLY A 49 -1.84 -11.89 -17.82
N PHE A 50 -1.09 -12.97 -17.98
CA PHE A 50 0.17 -13.01 -18.76
C PHE A 50 -0.06 -13.24 -20.25
N GLY A 51 -1.29 -13.47 -20.72
CA GLY A 51 -1.58 -13.89 -22.07
C GLY A 51 -1.38 -15.40 -22.31
N GLY A 52 -1.35 -16.19 -21.24
CA GLY A 52 -1.29 -17.65 -21.25
C GLY A 52 -0.05 -18.27 -20.62
N LYS A 53 -0.08 -19.59 -20.46
CA LYS A 53 0.92 -20.36 -19.73
C LYS A 53 2.35 -20.20 -20.26
N VAL A 54 2.53 -20.12 -21.57
CA VAL A 54 3.85 -19.97 -22.21
C VAL A 54 4.48 -18.62 -21.80
N PHE A 55 3.70 -17.53 -21.86
CA PHE A 55 4.19 -16.21 -21.47
C PHE A 55 4.46 -16.11 -19.98
N PHE A 56 3.61 -16.71 -19.15
CA PHE A 56 3.85 -16.81 -17.70
C PHE A 56 5.22 -17.45 -17.41
N HIS A 57 5.49 -18.64 -17.95
CA HIS A 57 6.76 -19.32 -17.73
C HIS A 57 7.95 -18.58 -18.32
N LYS A 58 7.76 -17.93 -19.48
CA LYS A 58 8.82 -17.09 -20.07
C LYS A 58 9.19 -15.95 -19.15
N GLN A 59 8.22 -15.20 -18.65
CA GLN A 59 8.49 -14.07 -17.74
C GLN A 59 9.04 -14.55 -16.39
N ALA A 60 8.55 -15.68 -15.87
CA ALA A 60 9.11 -16.28 -14.66
C ALA A 60 10.58 -16.67 -14.84
N PHE A 61 10.92 -17.32 -15.95
CA PHE A 61 12.30 -17.70 -16.30
C PHE A 61 13.21 -16.48 -16.48
N ASP A 62 12.72 -15.43 -17.16
CA ASP A 62 13.48 -14.20 -17.38
C ASP A 62 13.80 -13.50 -16.04
N LEU A 63 12.83 -13.42 -15.13
CA LEU A 63 13.03 -12.83 -13.81
C LEU A 63 13.93 -13.68 -12.92
N GLU A 64 13.77 -15.00 -12.93
CA GLU A 64 14.64 -15.93 -12.19
C GLU A 64 16.10 -15.75 -12.62
N ASN A 65 16.36 -15.67 -13.94
CA ASN A 65 17.71 -15.43 -14.47
C ASN A 65 18.23 -14.03 -14.13
N GLU A 66 17.37 -13.01 -14.12
CA GLU A 66 17.77 -11.66 -13.71
C GLU A 66 18.22 -11.64 -12.25
N LEU A 67 17.44 -12.26 -11.35
CA LEU A 67 17.78 -12.39 -9.93
C LEU A 67 19.11 -13.12 -9.72
N ARG A 68 19.36 -14.20 -10.49
CA ARG A 68 20.56 -15.02 -10.36
C ARG A 68 21.86 -14.30 -10.75
N ARG A 69 21.79 -13.29 -11.64
CA ARG A 69 22.98 -12.63 -12.21
C ARG A 69 23.85 -11.92 -11.19
N LYS A 70 23.29 -11.41 -10.09
CA LYS A 70 24.00 -10.64 -9.07
C LYS A 70 23.27 -10.67 -7.73
N PRO A 71 23.95 -10.36 -6.62
CA PRO A 71 23.28 -10.16 -5.35
C PRO A 71 22.33 -8.95 -5.37
N HIS A 72 21.15 -9.09 -4.78
CA HIS A 72 20.13 -8.05 -4.63
C HIS A 72 19.77 -7.82 -3.16
N THR A 73 19.22 -6.66 -2.86
CA THR A 73 18.55 -6.45 -1.57
C THR A 73 17.22 -7.24 -1.56
N LEU A 74 16.72 -7.55 -0.36
CA LEU A 74 15.38 -8.15 -0.22
C LEU A 74 14.29 -7.24 -0.80
N GLN A 75 14.48 -5.92 -0.71
CA GLN A 75 13.55 -4.94 -1.28
C GLN A 75 13.51 -5.02 -2.80
N GLU A 76 14.67 -5.05 -3.48
CA GLU A 76 14.72 -5.19 -4.93
C GLU A 76 14.06 -6.50 -5.41
N CYS A 77 14.26 -7.60 -4.68
CA CYS A 77 13.62 -8.88 -4.98
C CYS A 77 12.10 -8.81 -4.79
N TRP A 78 11.66 -8.20 -3.69
CA TRP A 78 10.23 -8.00 -3.42
C TRP A 78 9.56 -7.14 -4.49
N ASP A 79 10.15 -6.01 -4.86
CA ASP A 79 9.63 -5.10 -5.89
C ASP A 79 9.46 -5.81 -7.24
N LYS A 80 10.48 -6.58 -7.65
CA LYS A 80 10.44 -7.37 -8.90
C LYS A 80 9.39 -8.48 -8.86
N SER A 81 9.28 -9.16 -7.72
CA SER A 81 8.28 -10.21 -7.54
C SER A 81 6.86 -9.63 -7.53
N MET A 82 6.63 -8.46 -6.92
CA MET A 82 5.35 -7.77 -6.97
C MET A 82 5.00 -7.32 -8.39
N ALA A 83 5.97 -6.80 -9.15
CA ALA A 83 5.78 -6.46 -10.56
C ALA A 83 5.41 -7.70 -11.42
N PHE A 84 6.02 -8.86 -11.15
CA PHE A 84 5.61 -10.12 -11.78
C PHE A 84 4.17 -10.49 -11.39
N LEU A 85 3.82 -10.43 -10.11
CA LEU A 85 2.47 -10.75 -9.63
C LEU A 85 1.40 -9.79 -10.18
N SER A 86 1.77 -8.55 -10.55
CA SER A 86 0.82 -7.57 -11.10
C SER A 86 0.12 -8.05 -12.38
N PHE A 87 0.77 -8.90 -13.17
CA PHE A 87 0.20 -9.49 -14.37
C PHE A 87 -0.97 -10.45 -14.09
N ILE A 88 -1.07 -11.01 -12.89
CA ILE A 88 -2.19 -11.89 -12.52
C ILE A 88 -3.52 -11.13 -12.49
N GLN A 89 -3.49 -9.82 -12.23
CA GLN A 89 -4.66 -8.94 -12.22
C GLN A 89 -5.78 -9.38 -11.27
N VAL A 90 -5.42 -10.02 -10.15
CA VAL A 90 -6.34 -10.41 -9.06
C VAL A 90 -5.89 -9.70 -7.78
N GLY A 91 -6.70 -8.78 -7.29
CA GLY A 91 -6.34 -7.86 -6.19
C GLY A 91 -6.01 -8.55 -4.85
N HIS A 92 -6.32 -9.84 -4.71
CA HIS A 92 -5.93 -10.65 -3.56
C HIS A 92 -4.57 -11.37 -3.75
N THR A 93 -3.89 -11.15 -4.87
CA THR A 93 -2.57 -11.73 -5.16
C THR A 93 -1.48 -10.71 -4.85
N TYR A 94 -0.82 -10.86 -3.71
CA TYR A 94 0.27 -9.98 -3.28
C TYR A 94 1.21 -10.67 -2.31
N LEU A 95 2.43 -10.16 -2.19
CA LEU A 95 3.36 -10.56 -1.15
C LEU A 95 3.19 -9.67 0.08
N PHE A 96 3.11 -10.29 1.25
CA PHE A 96 3.19 -9.56 2.50
C PHE A 96 4.54 -8.86 2.63
N SER A 97 4.52 -7.67 3.18
CA SER A 97 5.71 -6.85 3.27
C SER A 97 6.80 -7.47 4.14
N LEU A 98 8.01 -7.08 3.83
CA LEU A 98 9.26 -7.38 4.51
C LEU A 98 9.22 -7.22 6.04
N ALA A 99 10.24 -7.77 6.68
CA ALA A 99 10.39 -7.86 8.12
C ALA A 99 10.11 -6.56 8.91
N PRO A 100 9.65 -6.65 10.17
CA PRO A 100 9.21 -5.51 10.99
C PRO A 100 10.20 -4.36 11.13
N LYS A 101 11.52 -4.64 11.08
CA LYS A 101 12.57 -3.61 11.18
C LYS A 101 12.55 -2.61 10.03
N GLN A 102 12.18 -3.02 8.82
CA GLN A 102 12.12 -2.12 7.65
C GLN A 102 10.90 -1.22 7.67
N ARG A 103 9.87 -1.52 8.47
CA ARG A 103 8.71 -0.65 8.66
C ARG A 103 9.01 0.57 9.55
N GLN A 104 10.05 0.51 10.39
CA GLN A 104 10.39 1.60 11.31
C GLN A 104 11.05 2.80 10.64
N GLU A 105 11.66 2.59 9.47
CA GLU A 105 12.33 3.65 8.68
C GLU A 105 11.42 4.25 7.60
N GLN A 106 10.12 3.95 7.59
CA GLN A 106 9.21 4.46 6.59
C GLN A 106 8.87 5.93 6.86
N SER A 107 8.97 6.73 5.81
CA SER A 107 8.52 8.13 5.81
C SER A 107 7.19 8.25 5.07
N TYR A 108 6.36 9.19 5.50
CA TYR A 108 5.00 9.36 5.03
C TYR A 108 4.68 10.80 4.69
N LEU A 109 3.82 11.00 3.70
CA LEU A 109 3.18 12.28 3.43
C LEU A 109 1.94 12.45 4.33
N PRO A 110 1.69 13.64 4.88
CA PRO A 110 0.54 13.89 5.74
C PRO A 110 -0.75 14.14 4.94
N VAL A 111 -1.00 13.32 3.91
CA VAL A 111 -2.15 13.44 3.01
C VAL A 111 -2.84 12.10 2.84
N GLY A 112 -4.17 12.13 2.75
CA GLY A 112 -4.98 10.96 2.44
C GLY A 112 -6.02 11.27 1.38
N PHE A 113 -6.33 10.29 0.54
CA PHE A 113 -7.31 10.42 -0.54
C PHE A 113 -8.45 9.42 -0.37
N ARG A 114 -9.60 9.78 -0.93
CA ARG A 114 -10.80 8.94 -1.03
C ARG A 114 -11.16 8.75 -2.49
N CYS A 115 -11.48 7.51 -2.85
CA CYS A 115 -12.02 7.20 -4.17
C CYS A 115 -13.51 7.59 -4.24
N ILE A 116 -13.86 8.28 -5.31
CA ILE A 116 -15.24 8.58 -5.74
C ILE A 116 -15.39 8.17 -7.22
N PRO A 117 -16.61 8.11 -7.79
CA PRO A 117 -16.77 7.74 -9.19
C PRO A 117 -15.95 8.57 -10.18
N ASP A 118 -15.74 9.85 -9.88
CA ASP A 118 -15.03 10.81 -10.75
C ASP A 118 -13.50 10.82 -10.54
N GLY A 119 -12.97 10.02 -9.57
CA GLY A 119 -11.54 9.95 -9.31
C GLY A 119 -11.17 9.92 -7.82
N LEU A 120 -10.10 10.59 -7.46
CA LEU A 120 -9.59 10.66 -6.10
C LEU A 120 -9.71 12.07 -5.54
N ILE A 121 -10.38 12.21 -4.39
CA ILE A 121 -10.48 13.50 -3.71
C ILE A 121 -9.62 13.52 -2.44
N VAL A 122 -9.15 14.69 -2.06
CA VAL A 122 -8.44 14.91 -0.80
C VAL A 122 -9.37 14.61 0.37
N GLN A 123 -9.05 13.55 1.13
CA GLN A 123 -9.79 13.10 2.29
C GLN A 123 -9.27 13.73 3.58
N SER A 124 -7.95 13.85 3.69
CA SER A 124 -7.27 14.38 4.86
C SER A 124 -5.94 15.02 4.49
N LEU A 125 -5.56 16.07 5.22
CA LEU A 125 -4.32 16.80 5.04
C LEU A 125 -4.01 17.62 6.31
N PRO A 126 -2.83 18.30 6.42
CA PRO A 126 -2.56 19.21 7.52
C PRO A 126 -3.61 20.32 7.63
N ALA A 127 -4.03 20.64 8.85
CA ALA A 127 -5.11 21.59 9.11
C ALA A 127 -4.89 22.98 8.46
N ALA A 128 -3.62 23.36 8.24
CA ALA A 128 -3.25 24.61 7.55
C ALA A 128 -3.76 24.69 6.09
N HIS A 129 -4.14 23.58 5.49
CA HIS A 129 -4.62 23.49 4.10
C HIS A 129 -6.06 22.95 4.01
N GLN A 130 -6.84 23.05 5.09
CA GLN A 130 -8.20 22.48 5.17
C GLN A 130 -9.16 22.96 4.06
N ASP A 131 -8.89 24.09 3.45
CA ASP A 131 -9.60 24.64 2.30
C ASP A 131 -9.50 23.78 1.03
N LEU A 132 -8.51 22.88 0.96
CA LEU A 132 -8.31 21.94 -0.15
C LEU A 132 -9.03 20.59 0.06
N LEU A 133 -9.72 20.38 1.18
CA LEU A 133 -10.52 19.18 1.39
C LEU A 133 -11.60 19.02 0.29
N GLY A 134 -11.76 17.81 -0.22
CA GLY A 134 -12.69 17.49 -1.30
C GLY A 134 -12.20 17.87 -2.70
N SER A 135 -11.02 18.50 -2.85
CA SER A 135 -10.43 18.77 -4.16
C SER A 135 -10.06 17.48 -4.88
N LEU A 136 -10.29 17.43 -6.18
CA LEU A 136 -9.95 16.31 -7.05
C LEU A 136 -8.43 16.29 -7.30
N LEU A 137 -7.78 15.14 -7.12
CA LEU A 137 -6.39 14.93 -7.49
C LEU A 137 -6.29 14.75 -9.01
N THR A 138 -5.59 15.64 -9.70
CA THR A 138 -5.39 15.63 -11.15
C THR A 138 -4.01 15.13 -11.56
N GLY A 139 -3.03 15.20 -10.67
CA GLY A 139 -1.67 14.71 -10.94
C GLY A 139 -0.73 14.89 -9.77
N ILE A 140 0.50 14.36 -9.91
CA ILE A 140 1.59 14.48 -8.93
C ILE A 140 2.90 14.73 -9.68
N ASN A 141 3.66 15.74 -9.29
CA ASN A 141 4.95 16.10 -9.88
C ASN A 141 4.90 16.14 -11.42
N GLY A 142 3.86 16.76 -11.99
CA GLY A 142 3.68 16.89 -13.43
C GLY A 142 3.21 15.61 -14.14
N LYS A 143 3.00 14.50 -13.43
CA LYS A 143 2.40 13.27 -13.98
C LYS A 143 0.90 13.28 -13.80
N SER A 144 0.15 12.92 -14.84
CA SER A 144 -1.30 12.79 -14.79
C SER A 144 -1.73 11.60 -13.93
N MET A 145 -2.98 11.63 -13.44
CA MET A 145 -3.53 10.48 -12.70
C MET A 145 -3.59 9.22 -13.56
N ASP A 146 -3.85 9.32 -14.85
CA ASP A 146 -3.87 8.16 -15.76
C ASP A 146 -2.49 7.49 -15.82
N GLU A 147 -1.40 8.27 -15.97
CA GLU A 147 -0.03 7.74 -15.94
C GLU A 147 0.28 7.06 -14.61
N LEU A 148 -0.10 7.68 -13.50
CA LEU A 148 0.15 7.16 -12.15
C LEU A 148 -0.63 5.87 -11.88
N LEU A 149 -1.87 5.77 -12.37
CA LEU A 149 -2.69 4.58 -12.22
C LEU A 149 -2.22 3.42 -13.10
N VAL A 150 -1.71 3.70 -14.31
CA VAL A 150 -1.05 2.69 -15.16
C VAL A 150 0.19 2.14 -14.45
N ARG A 151 1.04 3.01 -13.87
CA ARG A 151 2.21 2.59 -13.10
C ARG A 151 1.82 1.83 -11.83
N THR A 152 0.76 2.24 -11.12
CA THR A 152 0.24 1.49 -9.97
C THR A 152 -0.14 0.06 -10.37
N ALA A 153 -0.80 -0.12 -11.51
CA ALA A 153 -1.19 -1.44 -12.01
C ALA A 153 0.00 -2.29 -12.48
N SER A 154 1.17 -1.68 -12.77
CA SER A 154 2.40 -2.44 -13.05
C SER A 154 3.16 -2.88 -11.80
N LEU A 155 2.82 -2.34 -10.63
CA LEU A 155 3.43 -2.67 -9.35
C LEU A 155 2.57 -3.61 -8.50
N PHE A 156 1.25 -3.59 -8.70
CA PHE A 156 0.28 -4.35 -7.90
C PHE A 156 -0.76 -5.02 -8.80
N ALA A 157 -1.16 -6.22 -8.45
CA ALA A 157 -2.25 -6.91 -9.12
C ALA A 157 -3.56 -6.13 -8.89
N CYS A 158 -4.12 -5.56 -9.95
CA CYS A 158 -5.34 -4.74 -9.92
C CYS A 158 -6.35 -5.27 -10.92
N GLU A 159 -7.54 -5.62 -10.47
CA GLU A 159 -8.60 -6.22 -11.28
C GLU A 159 -9.28 -5.21 -12.19
N ASN A 160 -9.43 -3.97 -11.72
CA ASN A 160 -10.19 -2.93 -12.39
C ASN A 160 -9.74 -1.53 -11.95
N LEU A 161 -10.32 -0.49 -12.55
CA LEU A 161 -10.00 0.91 -12.24
C LEU A 161 -10.20 1.27 -10.77
N TYR A 162 -11.31 0.84 -10.15
CA TYR A 162 -11.59 1.15 -8.75
C TYR A 162 -10.61 0.45 -7.80
N ASN A 163 -10.16 -0.75 -8.14
CA ASN A 163 -9.10 -1.42 -7.39
C ASN A 163 -7.76 -0.67 -7.52
N ARG A 164 -7.42 -0.13 -8.71
CA ARG A 164 -6.24 0.74 -8.89
C ARG A 164 -6.32 1.99 -8.01
N TYR A 165 -7.46 2.66 -7.98
CA TYR A 165 -7.70 3.79 -7.06
C TYR A 165 -7.52 3.38 -5.60
N SER A 166 -8.10 2.26 -5.19
CA SER A 166 -7.98 1.75 -3.82
C SER A 166 -6.54 1.43 -3.43
N VAL A 167 -5.78 0.78 -4.32
CA VAL A 167 -4.36 0.49 -4.12
C VAL A 167 -3.55 1.77 -4.04
N PHE A 168 -3.79 2.72 -4.93
CA PHE A 168 -3.14 4.02 -4.93
C PHE A 168 -3.40 4.77 -3.61
N CYS A 169 -4.66 4.92 -3.20
CA CYS A 169 -5.04 5.61 -1.96
C CYS A 169 -4.36 5.02 -0.72
N ARG A 170 -4.24 3.70 -0.64
CA ARG A 170 -3.61 3.02 0.51
C ARG A 170 -2.10 3.22 0.60
N ASN A 171 -1.46 3.55 -0.52
CA ASN A 171 0.00 3.55 -0.61
C ASN A 171 0.59 4.93 -0.92
N VAL A 172 -0.14 5.88 -1.51
CA VAL A 172 0.37 7.18 -1.98
C VAL A 172 1.09 8.00 -0.89
N ALA A 173 0.69 7.85 0.36
CA ALA A 173 1.37 8.50 1.47
C ALA A 173 2.77 7.92 1.79
N ARG A 174 3.12 6.74 1.29
CA ARG A 174 4.37 6.04 1.62
C ARG A 174 5.50 6.43 0.67
N LYS A 175 6.63 6.88 1.20
CA LYS A 175 7.80 7.28 0.39
C LYS A 175 8.24 6.18 -0.58
N GLN A 176 8.32 4.94 -0.12
CA GLN A 176 8.72 3.80 -0.94
C GLN A 176 7.82 3.61 -2.17
N PHE A 177 6.50 3.68 -2.00
CA PHE A 177 5.56 3.57 -3.12
C PHE A 177 5.71 4.74 -4.09
N MET A 178 5.87 5.95 -3.57
CA MET A 178 6.08 7.14 -4.39
C MET A 178 7.38 7.07 -5.19
N GLN A 179 8.46 6.50 -4.63
CA GLN A 179 9.72 6.27 -5.35
C GLN A 179 9.57 5.27 -6.50
N GLN A 180 8.71 4.26 -6.35
CA GLN A 180 8.41 3.31 -7.44
C GLN A 180 7.57 3.96 -8.55
N LEU A 181 6.63 4.85 -8.19
CA LEU A 181 5.83 5.59 -9.15
C LEU A 181 6.61 6.68 -9.87
N LEU A 182 7.51 7.34 -9.17
CA LEU A 182 8.26 8.51 -9.61
C LEU A 182 9.75 8.26 -9.33
N PRO A 183 10.50 7.67 -10.28
CA PRO A 183 11.92 7.33 -10.07
C PRO A 183 12.80 8.52 -9.69
N ASP A 184 12.45 9.73 -10.17
CA ASP A 184 13.17 10.98 -9.88
C ASP A 184 12.53 11.76 -8.72
N LEU A 185 11.93 11.04 -7.77
CA LEU A 185 11.23 11.63 -6.63
C LEU A 185 12.21 12.35 -5.71
N GLU A 186 11.99 13.63 -5.51
CA GLU A 186 12.65 14.47 -4.50
C GLU A 186 11.95 14.36 -3.13
N ASP A 187 12.47 15.05 -2.12
CA ASP A 187 11.84 15.04 -0.78
C ASP A 187 10.53 15.84 -0.73
N THR A 188 10.30 16.71 -1.71
CA THR A 188 9.04 17.47 -1.87
C THR A 188 8.18 16.82 -2.94
N VAL A 189 6.89 16.66 -2.64
CA VAL A 189 5.88 16.14 -3.55
C VAL A 189 4.85 17.23 -3.80
N CYS A 190 4.64 17.55 -5.07
CA CYS A 190 3.65 18.52 -5.51
C CYS A 190 2.41 17.79 -6.04
N PHE A 191 1.28 17.94 -5.34
CA PHE A 191 -0.04 17.45 -5.76
C PHE A 191 -0.77 18.52 -6.55
N ASN A 192 -1.16 18.18 -7.78
CA ASN A 192 -2.02 19.02 -8.60
C ASN A 192 -3.47 18.70 -8.27
N LEU A 193 -4.24 19.71 -7.87
CA LEU A 193 -5.59 19.56 -7.37
C LEU A 193 -6.54 20.46 -8.14
N ARG A 194 -7.79 19.99 -8.31
CA ARG A 194 -8.89 20.83 -8.78
C ARG A 194 -9.93 20.94 -7.68
N THR A 195 -10.15 22.16 -7.21
CA THR A 195 -11.15 22.45 -6.17
C THR A 195 -12.57 22.17 -6.65
N PRO A 196 -13.57 22.01 -5.76
CA PRO A 196 -14.96 21.81 -6.15
C PRO A 196 -15.57 22.92 -7.01
N ASP A 197 -15.05 24.16 -6.90
CA ASP A 197 -15.42 25.29 -7.75
C ASP A 197 -14.65 25.35 -9.08
N GLY A 198 -13.81 24.33 -9.39
CA GLY A 198 -13.10 24.16 -10.65
C GLY A 198 -11.75 24.85 -10.76
N LYS A 199 -11.24 25.45 -9.68
CA LYS A 199 -9.96 26.14 -9.67
C LYS A 199 -8.80 25.14 -9.56
N GLU A 200 -7.77 25.30 -10.40
CA GLU A 200 -6.53 24.50 -10.28
C GLU A 200 -5.66 25.04 -9.14
N MET A 201 -5.18 24.15 -8.31
CA MET A 201 -4.36 24.42 -7.15
C MET A 201 -3.19 23.44 -7.06
N SER A 202 -2.10 23.84 -6.41
CA SER A 202 -0.97 22.96 -6.08
C SER A 202 -0.81 22.89 -4.58
N LEU A 203 -0.51 21.69 -4.09
CA LEU A 203 -0.21 21.41 -2.68
C LEU A 203 1.15 20.73 -2.60
N GLU A 204 2.12 21.40 -2.01
CA GLU A 204 3.43 20.82 -1.72
C GLU A 204 3.44 20.18 -0.34
N GLN A 205 3.98 18.95 -0.26
CA GLN A 205 4.13 18.20 0.98
C GLN A 205 5.50 17.55 1.04
N HIS A 206 6.02 17.39 2.26
CA HIS A 206 7.29 16.74 2.55
C HIS A 206 7.06 15.41 3.25
N PHE A 207 7.95 14.45 3.00
CA PHE A 207 7.95 13.21 3.77
C PHE A 207 8.40 13.47 5.20
N MET A 208 7.71 12.85 6.14
CA MET A 208 8.01 12.90 7.57
C MET A 208 7.98 11.51 8.18
N ASP A 209 8.61 11.34 9.31
CA ASP A 209 8.56 10.09 10.06
C ASP A 209 7.21 9.89 10.77
N ASN A 210 7.03 8.72 11.39
CA ASN A 210 5.80 8.39 12.10
C ASN A 210 5.53 9.28 13.33
N GLU A 211 6.58 9.79 13.98
CA GLU A 211 6.43 10.62 15.17
C GLU A 211 5.89 12.00 14.80
N ASP A 212 6.48 12.61 13.78
CA ASP A 212 6.05 13.91 13.27
C ASP A 212 4.67 13.82 12.59
N LEU A 213 4.39 12.71 11.89
CA LEU A 213 3.07 12.48 11.30
C LEU A 213 1.95 12.40 12.36
N ARG A 214 2.24 11.84 13.55
CA ARG A 214 1.28 11.79 14.67
C ARG A 214 1.07 13.14 15.34
N LYS A 215 2.09 13.99 15.34
CA LYS A 215 2.03 15.36 15.92
C LYS A 215 1.35 16.34 14.98
N THR A 216 1.30 16.05 13.69
CA THR A 216 0.68 16.91 12.68
C THR A 216 -0.83 16.99 12.93
N GLU A 217 -1.31 18.21 13.20
CA GLU A 217 -2.75 18.47 13.27
C GLU A 217 -3.36 18.31 11.88
N LYS A 218 -4.41 17.49 11.78
CA LYS A 218 -5.05 17.13 10.52
C LYS A 218 -6.49 17.57 10.45
N ALA A 219 -6.87 18.13 9.30
CA ALA A 219 -8.27 18.27 8.91
C ALA A 219 -8.66 17.08 8.02
N SER A 220 -9.91 16.63 8.13
CA SER A 220 -10.44 15.50 7.35
C SER A 220 -11.89 15.76 6.97
N LEU A 221 -12.27 15.28 5.79
CA LEU A 221 -13.69 15.15 5.46
C LEU A 221 -14.34 14.16 6.44
N PRO A 222 -15.61 14.40 6.80
CA PRO A 222 -16.34 13.43 7.60
C PRO A 222 -16.32 12.07 6.92
N SER A 223 -16.33 11.01 7.72
CA SER A 223 -16.66 9.68 7.22
C SER A 223 -18.03 9.76 6.54
N TRP A 224 -18.24 8.97 5.48
CA TRP A 224 -19.48 9.01 4.69
C TRP A 224 -20.69 9.06 5.61
N GLU A 225 -21.53 10.10 5.49
CA GLU A 225 -22.57 10.40 6.45
C GLU A 225 -23.41 9.18 6.82
N GLY A 226 -23.45 8.88 8.12
CA GLY A 226 -24.24 7.80 8.68
C GLY A 226 -23.73 6.38 8.41
N CYS A 227 -22.48 6.21 8.00
CA CYS A 227 -21.81 4.91 8.02
C CYS A 227 -20.77 4.90 9.14
N PRO A 228 -21.11 4.34 10.31
CA PRO A 228 -20.15 4.13 11.39
C PRO A 228 -18.92 3.37 10.89
N GLU A 229 -17.76 3.62 11.51
CA GLU A 229 -16.52 2.85 11.24
C GLU A 229 -16.58 1.42 11.80
N GLU A 230 -17.73 1.02 12.31
CA GLU A 230 -18.00 -0.33 12.81
C GLU A 230 -17.86 -1.36 11.69
N GLN A 231 -17.52 -2.59 12.05
CA GLN A 231 -17.32 -3.69 11.11
C GLN A 231 -18.55 -3.95 10.25
N MET A 232 -19.73 -3.89 10.85
CA MET A 232 -21.03 -3.95 10.20
C MET A 232 -21.92 -2.83 10.74
N ALA A 233 -22.63 -2.15 9.88
CA ALA A 233 -23.58 -1.12 10.24
C ALA A 233 -24.79 -1.16 9.33
N TYR A 234 -25.94 -0.78 9.87
CA TYR A 234 -27.13 -0.58 9.06
C TYR A 234 -27.87 0.69 9.49
N ARG A 235 -28.59 1.29 8.57
CA ARG A 235 -29.53 2.37 8.84
C ARG A 235 -30.66 2.36 7.83
N PHE A 236 -31.82 2.85 8.24
CA PHE A 236 -32.89 3.18 7.29
C PHE A 236 -32.58 4.55 6.66
N ILE A 237 -32.65 4.63 5.34
CA ILE A 237 -32.35 5.86 4.59
C ILE A 237 -33.59 6.69 4.32
N ASP A 238 -34.79 6.10 4.51
CA ASP A 238 -36.05 6.77 4.37
C ASP A 238 -36.84 6.83 5.71
N LYS A 239 -37.76 7.81 5.83
CA LYS A 239 -38.56 8.01 7.05
C LYS A 239 -39.55 6.87 7.30
N LYS A 240 -39.95 6.16 6.25
CA LYS A 240 -40.94 5.04 6.35
C LYS A 240 -40.28 3.73 6.74
N LYS A 241 -38.92 3.69 6.79
CA LYS A 241 -38.14 2.48 7.05
C LYS A 241 -38.36 1.35 6.03
N GLU A 242 -38.65 1.72 4.78
CA GLU A 242 -38.86 0.78 3.68
C GLU A 242 -37.51 0.43 2.98
N VAL A 243 -36.52 1.35 3.04
CA VAL A 243 -35.21 1.15 2.44
C VAL A 243 -34.14 1.16 3.53
N MET A 244 -33.43 0.05 3.64
CA MET A 244 -32.31 -0.12 4.57
C MET A 244 -30.99 -0.14 3.81
N MET A 245 -30.02 0.66 4.26
CA MET A 245 -28.63 0.53 3.85
C MET A 245 -27.91 -0.35 4.86
N PHE A 246 -27.26 -1.40 4.35
CA PHE A 246 -26.40 -2.27 5.14
C PHE A 246 -24.97 -2.12 4.65
N LYS A 247 -24.03 -1.90 5.56
CA LYS A 247 -22.60 -1.74 5.27
C LYS A 247 -21.81 -2.81 6.00
N VAL A 248 -20.92 -3.45 5.26
CA VAL A 248 -19.91 -4.38 5.79
C VAL A 248 -18.54 -3.80 5.49
N ASN A 249 -17.79 -3.41 6.51
CA ASN A 249 -16.45 -2.82 6.36
C ASN A 249 -15.36 -3.88 6.22
N SER A 250 -15.56 -5.05 6.82
CA SER A 250 -14.64 -6.17 6.65
C SER A 250 -15.38 -7.50 6.82
N ILE A 251 -14.99 -8.49 6.06
CA ILE A 251 -15.47 -9.87 6.16
C ILE A 251 -14.27 -10.73 6.51
N MET A 252 -14.35 -11.47 7.61
CA MET A 252 -13.37 -12.47 7.99
C MET A 252 -14.08 -13.82 8.12
N ALA A 253 -13.73 -14.76 7.24
CA ALA A 253 -14.24 -16.11 7.32
C ALA A 253 -13.71 -16.82 8.58
N ARG A 254 -14.49 -17.77 9.11
CA ARG A 254 -14.11 -18.56 10.29
C ARG A 254 -12.74 -19.22 10.13
N ASP A 255 -12.47 -19.80 8.97
CA ASP A 255 -11.22 -20.49 8.68
C ASP A 255 -10.02 -19.54 8.68
N ASN A 256 -10.18 -18.32 8.18
CA ASN A 256 -9.14 -17.28 8.25
C ASN A 256 -8.89 -16.85 9.69
N PHE A 257 -9.94 -16.76 10.51
CA PHE A 257 -9.82 -16.45 11.93
C PHE A 257 -9.07 -17.56 12.67
N GLU A 258 -9.42 -18.82 12.45
CA GLU A 258 -8.75 -19.99 13.04
C GLU A 258 -7.29 -20.08 12.60
N TYR A 259 -7.00 -19.80 11.31
CA TYR A 259 -5.62 -19.73 10.80
C TYR A 259 -4.82 -18.65 11.50
N MET A 260 -5.35 -17.43 11.59
CA MET A 260 -4.70 -16.32 12.27
C MET A 260 -4.49 -16.63 13.77
N TYR A 261 -5.47 -17.24 14.42
CA TYR A 261 -5.38 -17.69 15.81
C TYR A 261 -4.22 -18.66 16.04
N LYS A 262 -4.05 -19.60 15.14
CA LYS A 262 -3.01 -20.62 15.22
C LYS A 262 -1.60 -20.04 15.02
N TYR A 263 -1.44 -19.06 14.14
CA TYR A 263 -0.14 -18.59 13.68
C TYR A 263 0.28 -17.19 14.17
N MET A 264 -0.67 -16.35 14.56
CA MET A 264 -0.41 -15.01 15.10
C MET A 264 -0.50 -14.98 16.63
N LYS A 265 0.32 -15.75 17.32
CA LYS A 265 0.38 -15.73 18.79
C LYS A 265 0.95 -14.38 19.27
N GLY A 266 0.11 -13.52 19.89
CA GLY A 266 0.55 -12.25 20.46
C GLY A 266 -0.58 -11.31 20.88
N ASP A 267 -0.23 -10.16 21.45
CA ASP A 267 -1.16 -9.17 21.99
C ASP A 267 -2.13 -8.59 20.95
N LEU A 268 -1.70 -8.48 19.70
CA LEU A 268 -2.55 -8.01 18.59
C LEU A 268 -3.74 -8.95 18.38
N PHE A 269 -3.52 -10.25 18.52
CA PHE A 269 -4.59 -11.24 18.37
C PHE A 269 -5.61 -11.16 19.51
N ARG A 270 -5.16 -11.00 20.77
CA ARG A 270 -6.04 -10.82 21.93
C ARG A 270 -6.90 -9.56 21.80
N GLN A 271 -6.36 -8.48 21.24
CA GLN A 271 -7.12 -7.28 20.95
C GLN A 271 -8.18 -7.53 19.85
N MET A 272 -7.85 -8.23 18.77
CA MET A 272 -8.80 -8.59 17.72
C MET A 272 -9.89 -9.53 18.23
N GLU A 273 -9.55 -10.54 19.03
CA GLU A 273 -10.52 -11.45 19.67
C GLU A 273 -11.48 -10.68 20.58
N PHE A 274 -10.98 -9.75 21.37
CA PHE A 274 -11.78 -8.89 22.23
C PHE A 274 -12.76 -8.03 21.43
N TYR A 275 -12.34 -7.41 20.35
CA TYR A 275 -13.19 -6.62 19.46
C TYR A 275 -14.23 -7.47 18.76
N TYR A 276 -13.84 -8.63 18.23
CA TYR A 276 -14.74 -9.52 17.48
C TYR A 276 -15.82 -10.14 18.38
N LEU A 277 -15.45 -10.65 19.54
CA LEU A 277 -16.39 -11.24 20.49
C LEU A 277 -17.30 -10.20 21.13
N ASN A 278 -16.83 -8.99 21.35
CA ASN A 278 -17.67 -7.91 21.88
C ASN A 278 -18.65 -7.37 20.82
N ALA A 279 -18.26 -7.29 19.56
CA ALA A 279 -19.15 -6.96 18.46
C ALA A 279 -20.27 -8.00 18.34
N LEU A 280 -19.91 -9.28 18.29
CA LEU A 280 -20.89 -10.38 18.22
C LEU A 280 -21.84 -10.42 19.43
N ARG A 281 -21.34 -10.16 20.65
CA ARG A 281 -22.18 -10.14 21.87
C ARG A 281 -23.14 -8.95 21.92
N LYS A 282 -22.80 -7.81 21.32
CA LYS A 282 -23.68 -6.64 21.26
C LYS A 282 -24.78 -6.77 20.23
N GLU A 283 -24.60 -7.60 19.19
CA GLU A 283 -25.50 -7.71 18.06
C GLU A 283 -26.45 -8.93 18.15
N MET A 284 -26.24 -9.85 19.10
CA MET A 284 -27.17 -10.96 19.36
C MET A 284 -28.11 -10.58 20.50
N PRO A 285 -29.37 -10.19 20.22
CA PRO A 285 -30.39 -10.10 21.27
C PRO A 285 -30.61 -11.49 21.87
N ALA A 286 -30.72 -11.53 23.21
CA ALA A 286 -30.99 -12.73 23.99
C ALA A 286 -32.36 -13.33 23.61
#